data_382f3813aae9825a1dd1cab688c67045
#
_entry.id   382f3813aae9825a1dd1cab688c67045
#
_cell.length_a   1.000
_cell.length_b   1.000
_cell.length_c   1.000
_cell.angle_alpha   90.00
_cell.angle_beta   90.00
_cell.angle_gamma   90.00
#
_symmetry.space_group_name_H-M   'P 1'
#
loop_
_entity.id
_entity.type
_entity.pdbx_description
1 polymer ?
#
loop_
_entity_poly.entity_id
_entity_poly.type
_entity_poly.pdbx_seq_one_letter_code
_entity_poly.pdbx_strand_id
1 'polypeptide(L)'
;MRSPARWILVAAVLVINLQPAVGLAVERAEAEETARLLAKLLESGRAVIERNQSLIDDPHQGDKGFTPELFEQQLVREFHTKTGVDLRALPTAPVSSLIPPLAKELLPALVQASREVIRDAQVVINQRGIGYKNFIPATYGSQASARFSKAAHVRLKQTAIQPRNPKNEPDEYEASVLKWLSARPRAEAYVSELTEEGRTLRVVMPIYYAKDCLACHGEPKGDLDISGYPKEGHKEGDLAGAITVTAPLGNR
;
A
#
# COMPACT_ATOMS: atom_id res chain seq x y z
N MET A 1 37.96 62.92 -44.44
CA MET A 1 38.20 61.51 -44.25
C MET A 1 37.32 61.07 -43.07
N ARG A 2 36.23 60.32 -43.32
CA ARG A 2 35.24 59.84 -42.29
C ARG A 2 35.46 58.33 -42.07
N SER A 3 35.73 57.95 -40.86
CA SER A 3 35.90 56.57 -40.45
C SER A 3 34.54 55.83 -40.27
N PRO A 4 34.38 54.57 -40.73
CA PRO A 4 33.14 53.88 -40.63
C PRO A 4 33.05 53.23 -39.23
N ALA A 5 31.94 53.46 -38.51
CA ALA A 5 31.57 52.78 -37.22
C ALA A 5 31.24 51.34 -37.53
N ARG A 6 31.97 50.41 -36.83
CA ARG A 6 31.66 48.97 -36.80
C ARG A 6 30.58 48.72 -35.74
N TRP A 7 29.40 48.31 -36.17
CA TRP A 7 28.36 47.79 -35.31
C TRP A 7 28.67 46.33 -34.98
N ILE A 8 28.95 46.02 -33.71
CA ILE A 8 29.07 44.66 -33.20
C ILE A 8 27.65 44.24 -32.75
N LEU A 9 27.05 43.31 -33.50
CA LEU A 9 25.82 42.62 -33.10
C LEU A 9 26.18 41.59 -32.03
N VAL A 10 25.83 41.86 -30.77
CA VAL A 10 25.86 40.88 -29.71
C VAL A 10 24.59 40.02 -29.82
N ALA A 11 24.74 38.79 -30.31
CA ALA A 11 23.67 37.81 -30.28
C ALA A 11 23.54 37.30 -28.85
N ALA A 12 22.48 37.72 -28.15
CA ALA A 12 22.11 37.13 -26.85
C ALA A 12 21.55 35.75 -27.10
N VAL A 13 22.32 34.71 -26.74
CA VAL A 13 21.83 33.32 -26.67
C VAL A 13 20.95 33.17 -25.49
N LEU A 14 19.64 33.07 -25.71
CA LEU A 14 18.65 32.76 -24.69
C LEU A 14 18.80 31.28 -24.34
N VAL A 15 19.54 30.96 -23.28
CA VAL A 15 19.59 29.61 -22.73
C VAL A 15 18.31 29.40 -21.94
N ILE A 16 17.32 28.76 -22.55
CA ILE A 16 16.10 28.32 -21.85
C ILE A 16 16.49 27.15 -20.96
N ASN A 17 16.55 27.40 -19.64
CA ASN A 17 16.74 26.34 -18.64
C ASN A 17 15.49 25.47 -18.58
N LEU A 18 15.47 24.36 -19.31
CA LEU A 18 14.42 23.31 -19.27
C LEU A 18 14.58 22.31 -18.12
N GLN A 19 15.53 22.54 -17.20
CA GLN A 19 15.90 21.57 -16.16
C GLN A 19 14.85 21.29 -15.06
N PRO A 20 14.02 22.22 -14.56
CA PRO A 20 13.12 21.92 -13.45
C PRO A 20 11.98 20.94 -13.78
N ALA A 21 11.47 20.98 -15.02
CA ALA A 21 10.33 20.12 -15.41
C ALA A 21 10.72 18.63 -15.54
N VAL A 22 11.93 18.34 -15.99
CA VAL A 22 12.43 16.95 -16.11
C VAL A 22 12.71 16.36 -14.72
N GLY A 23 13.28 17.13 -13.81
CA GLY A 23 13.56 16.71 -12.43
C GLY A 23 12.29 16.31 -11.68
N LEU A 24 11.24 17.12 -11.74
CA LEU A 24 9.93 16.85 -11.11
C LEU A 24 9.23 15.63 -11.71
N ALA A 25 9.36 15.40 -13.02
CA ALA A 25 8.77 14.23 -13.68
C ALA A 25 9.45 12.92 -13.24
N VAL A 26 10.77 12.91 -13.09
CA VAL A 26 11.53 11.75 -12.60
C VAL A 26 11.18 11.48 -11.14
N GLU A 27 11.15 12.50 -10.29
CA GLU A 27 10.79 12.38 -8.88
C GLU A 27 9.38 11.82 -8.71
N ARG A 28 8.43 12.28 -9.51
CA ARG A 28 7.06 11.75 -9.53
C ARG A 28 7.03 10.27 -9.90
N ALA A 29 7.70 9.86 -10.96
CA ALA A 29 7.72 8.47 -11.41
C ALA A 29 8.34 7.53 -10.36
N GLU A 30 9.42 7.95 -9.69
CA GLU A 30 10.06 7.22 -8.61
C GLU A 30 9.15 7.10 -7.37
N ALA A 31 8.49 8.18 -6.99
CA ALA A 31 7.55 8.20 -5.88
C ALA A 31 6.32 7.32 -6.17
N GLU A 32 5.82 7.35 -7.40
CA GLU A 32 4.68 6.53 -7.85
C GLU A 32 5.01 5.04 -7.82
N GLU A 33 6.18 4.65 -8.34
CA GLU A 33 6.62 3.25 -8.28
C GLU A 33 6.88 2.80 -6.84
N THR A 34 7.49 3.65 -6.00
CA THR A 34 7.66 3.37 -4.57
C THR A 34 6.31 3.17 -3.88
N ALA A 35 5.33 4.02 -4.16
CA ALA A 35 4.00 3.92 -3.59
C ALA A 35 3.29 2.62 -4.02
N ARG A 36 3.42 2.22 -5.29
CA ARG A 36 2.91 0.94 -5.78
C ARG A 36 3.54 -0.25 -5.08
N LEU A 37 4.87 -0.25 -4.91
CA LEU A 37 5.59 -1.32 -4.22
C LEU A 37 5.18 -1.39 -2.74
N LEU A 38 5.02 -0.27 -2.04
CA LEU A 38 4.52 -0.24 -0.66
C LEU A 38 3.10 -0.82 -0.55
N ALA A 39 2.21 -0.42 -1.45
CA ALA A 39 0.84 -0.94 -1.48
C ALA A 39 0.83 -2.46 -1.76
N LYS A 40 1.65 -2.93 -2.71
CA LYS A 40 1.82 -4.37 -3.02
C LYS A 40 2.43 -5.16 -1.85
N LEU A 41 3.34 -4.56 -1.09
CA LEU A 41 3.93 -5.21 0.08
C LEU A 41 2.89 -5.37 1.20
N LEU A 42 2.09 -4.34 1.47
CA LEU A 42 0.99 -4.45 2.44
C LEU A 42 -0.07 -5.47 2.00
N GLU A 43 -0.45 -5.48 0.72
CA GLU A 43 -1.35 -6.48 0.13
C GLU A 43 -0.78 -7.90 0.29
N SER A 44 0.51 -8.08 0.06
CA SER A 44 1.18 -9.37 0.23
C SER A 44 1.13 -9.86 1.67
N GLY A 45 1.33 -8.98 2.64
CA GLY A 45 1.18 -9.32 4.05
C GLY A 45 -0.26 -9.71 4.42
N ARG A 46 -1.26 -9.03 3.87
CA ARG A 46 -2.68 -9.39 4.02
C ARG A 46 -2.97 -10.79 3.47
N ALA A 47 -2.44 -11.12 2.30
CA ALA A 47 -2.57 -12.45 1.68
C ALA A 47 -1.88 -13.55 2.52
N VAL A 48 -0.75 -13.24 3.18
CA VAL A 48 -0.09 -14.17 4.11
C VAL A 48 -1.00 -14.46 5.31
N ILE A 49 -1.62 -13.44 5.90
CA ILE A 49 -2.56 -13.64 7.03
C ILE A 49 -3.77 -14.47 6.58
N GLU A 50 -4.37 -14.15 5.44
CA GLU A 50 -5.52 -14.88 4.88
C GLU A 50 -5.20 -16.38 4.71
N ARG A 51 -4.06 -16.70 4.12
CA ARG A 51 -3.62 -18.10 3.91
C ARG A 51 -3.40 -18.87 5.21
N ASN A 52 -3.04 -18.18 6.29
CA ASN A 52 -2.81 -18.78 7.60
C ASN A 52 -4.02 -18.61 8.55
N GLN A 53 -5.16 -18.10 8.08
CA GLN A 53 -6.30 -17.77 8.95
C GLN A 53 -6.83 -18.97 9.70
N SER A 54 -6.95 -20.15 9.06
CA SER A 54 -7.41 -21.38 9.71
C SER A 54 -6.47 -21.85 10.83
N LEU A 55 -5.16 -21.68 10.65
CA LEU A 55 -4.16 -21.95 11.68
C LEU A 55 -4.25 -20.94 12.83
N ILE A 56 -4.36 -19.64 12.50
CA ILE A 56 -4.50 -18.57 13.50
C ILE A 56 -5.74 -18.81 14.37
N ASP A 57 -6.86 -19.16 13.76
CA ASP A 57 -8.16 -19.32 14.45
C ASP A 57 -8.39 -20.72 15.05
N ASP A 58 -7.44 -21.66 14.92
CA ASP A 58 -7.58 -22.98 15.53
C ASP A 58 -7.67 -22.87 17.07
N PRO A 59 -8.80 -23.25 17.71
CA PRO A 59 -8.97 -23.17 19.16
C PRO A 59 -8.22 -24.26 19.94
N HIS A 60 -7.83 -25.34 19.28
CA HIS A 60 -7.25 -26.53 19.92
C HIS A 60 -5.72 -26.40 20.08
N GLN A 61 -5.07 -25.68 19.19
CA GLN A 61 -3.62 -25.46 19.22
C GLN A 61 -3.29 -24.18 19.99
N GLY A 62 -2.34 -24.23 20.94
CA GLY A 62 -1.81 -23.05 21.64
C GLY A 62 -0.74 -22.35 20.80
N ASP A 63 0.49 -22.84 20.87
CA ASP A 63 1.55 -22.33 19.97
C ASP A 63 1.27 -22.79 18.54
N LYS A 64 1.05 -21.80 17.66
CA LYS A 64 0.75 -22.02 16.24
C LYS A 64 2.03 -22.17 15.39
N GLY A 65 3.20 -21.85 15.93
CA GLY A 65 4.42 -21.73 15.14
C GLY A 65 4.36 -20.61 14.09
N PHE A 66 3.31 -19.79 14.07
CA PHE A 66 3.18 -18.65 13.17
C PHE A 66 3.94 -17.45 13.74
N THR A 67 5.27 -17.54 13.69
CA THR A 67 6.18 -16.52 14.24
C THR A 67 6.40 -15.35 13.30
N PRO A 68 6.96 -14.21 13.79
CA PRO A 68 7.37 -13.10 12.94
C PRO A 68 8.33 -13.51 11.81
N GLU A 69 9.22 -14.47 12.06
CA GLU A 69 10.20 -14.98 11.10
C GLU A 69 9.51 -15.81 9.98
N LEU A 70 8.56 -16.67 10.36
CA LEU A 70 7.79 -17.45 9.38
C LEU A 70 6.92 -16.52 8.54
N PHE A 71 6.27 -15.54 9.16
CA PHE A 71 5.50 -14.53 8.44
C PHE A 71 6.38 -13.78 7.43
N GLU A 72 7.56 -13.28 7.85
CA GLU A 72 8.49 -12.57 6.96
C GLU A 72 8.92 -13.44 5.77
N GLN A 73 9.26 -14.70 6.02
CA GLN A 73 9.61 -15.62 4.93
C GLN A 73 8.48 -15.79 3.92
N GLN A 74 7.24 -15.87 4.37
CA GLN A 74 6.08 -15.96 3.51
C GLN A 74 5.79 -14.64 2.79
N LEU A 75 5.94 -13.50 3.49
CA LEU A 75 5.79 -12.15 2.95
C LEU A 75 6.76 -11.88 1.80
N VAL A 76 8.05 -12.18 1.99
CA VAL A 76 9.09 -12.00 0.98
C VAL A 76 8.77 -12.82 -0.29
N ARG A 77 8.36 -14.08 -0.12
CA ARG A 77 7.96 -14.93 -1.27
C ARG A 77 6.73 -14.40 -1.99
N GLU A 78 5.70 -14.02 -1.24
CA GLU A 78 4.46 -13.49 -1.80
C GLU A 78 4.70 -12.19 -2.57
N PHE A 79 5.49 -11.28 -2.00
CA PHE A 79 5.85 -10.02 -2.64
C PHE A 79 6.67 -10.23 -3.91
N HIS A 80 7.68 -11.12 -3.85
CA HIS A 80 8.47 -11.48 -5.03
C HIS A 80 7.59 -12.06 -6.15
N THR A 81 6.65 -12.93 -5.81
CA THR A 81 5.72 -13.51 -6.80
C THR A 81 4.87 -12.43 -7.48
N LYS A 82 4.43 -11.40 -6.74
CA LYS A 82 3.58 -10.33 -7.26
C LYS A 82 4.34 -9.24 -8.02
N THR A 83 5.61 -9.02 -7.72
CA THR A 83 6.36 -7.85 -8.21
C THR A 83 7.65 -8.18 -8.95
N GLY A 84 8.18 -9.40 -8.79
CA GLY A 84 9.51 -9.76 -9.25
C GLY A 84 10.66 -9.18 -8.39
N VAL A 85 10.36 -8.36 -7.38
CA VAL A 85 11.37 -7.72 -6.53
C VAL A 85 11.75 -8.64 -5.36
N ASP A 86 13.04 -8.95 -5.24
CA ASP A 86 13.57 -9.69 -4.08
C ASP A 86 13.95 -8.72 -2.96
N LEU A 87 13.16 -8.71 -1.89
CA LEU A 87 13.41 -7.86 -0.71
C LEU A 87 14.75 -8.16 -0.02
N ARG A 88 15.28 -9.39 -0.14
CA ARG A 88 16.58 -9.77 0.46
C ARG A 88 17.75 -9.19 -0.31
N ALA A 89 17.58 -9.00 -1.60
CA ALA A 89 18.59 -8.43 -2.48
C ALA A 89 18.60 -6.89 -2.46
N LEU A 90 17.59 -6.23 -1.89
CA LEU A 90 17.45 -4.76 -1.91
C LEU A 90 18.70 -3.99 -1.50
N PRO A 91 19.46 -4.37 -0.44
CA PRO A 91 20.65 -3.63 -0.03
C PRO A 91 21.73 -3.54 -1.10
N THR A 92 21.86 -4.60 -1.92
CA THR A 92 22.88 -4.72 -2.97
C THR A 92 22.33 -4.51 -4.39
N ALA A 93 21.01 -4.50 -4.56
CA ALA A 93 20.38 -4.32 -5.85
C ALA A 93 20.74 -2.95 -6.45
N PRO A 94 21.01 -2.84 -7.75
CA PRO A 94 21.19 -1.55 -8.41
C PRO A 94 19.92 -0.72 -8.31
N VAL A 95 20.07 0.59 -8.24
CA VAL A 95 18.96 1.51 -8.40
C VAL A 95 18.46 1.41 -9.84
N SER A 96 17.16 1.27 -10.01
CA SER A 96 16.50 1.15 -11.32
C SER A 96 15.12 1.77 -11.27
N SER A 97 14.46 1.91 -12.40
CA SER A 97 13.06 2.35 -12.46
C SER A 97 12.09 1.40 -11.74
N LEU A 98 12.45 0.12 -11.60
CA LEU A 98 11.69 -0.88 -10.85
C LEU A 98 11.98 -0.87 -9.34
N ILE A 99 13.15 -0.37 -8.94
CA ILE A 99 13.55 -0.26 -7.52
C ILE A 99 14.13 1.15 -7.31
N PRO A 100 13.28 2.16 -7.14
CA PRO A 100 13.71 3.52 -6.85
C PRO A 100 14.48 3.62 -5.53
N PRO A 101 15.31 4.66 -5.34
CA PRO A 101 16.06 4.88 -4.09
C PRO A 101 15.15 4.90 -2.86
N LEU A 102 14.02 5.58 -2.96
CA LEU A 102 13.05 5.67 -1.87
C LEU A 102 12.43 4.32 -1.53
N ALA A 103 12.19 3.45 -2.51
CA ALA A 103 11.70 2.09 -2.26
C ALA A 103 12.71 1.24 -1.49
N LYS A 104 14.00 1.40 -1.75
CA LYS A 104 15.08 0.70 -1.01
C LYS A 104 15.10 1.04 0.48
N GLU A 105 14.73 2.27 0.83
CA GLU A 105 14.61 2.73 2.21
C GLU A 105 13.31 2.26 2.86
N LEU A 106 12.18 2.45 2.18
CA LEU A 106 10.86 2.30 2.77
C LEU A 106 10.35 0.86 2.82
N LEU A 107 10.70 -0.01 1.85
CA LEU A 107 10.26 -1.40 1.86
C LEU A 107 10.77 -2.18 3.09
N PRO A 108 12.05 -2.10 3.48
CA PRO A 108 12.54 -2.72 4.73
C PRO A 108 11.83 -2.17 5.97
N ALA A 109 11.51 -0.88 6.01
CA ALA A 109 10.78 -0.28 7.13
C ALA A 109 9.35 -0.85 7.26
N LEU A 110 8.65 -1.10 6.15
CA LEU A 110 7.35 -1.74 6.17
C LEU A 110 7.43 -3.23 6.54
N VAL A 111 8.47 -3.95 6.11
CA VAL A 111 8.73 -5.33 6.57
C VAL A 111 8.92 -5.36 8.08
N GLN A 112 9.73 -4.45 8.62
CA GLN A 112 9.96 -4.35 10.08
C GLN A 112 8.67 -4.02 10.84
N ALA A 113 7.89 -3.04 10.39
CA ALA A 113 6.59 -2.70 10.97
C ALA A 113 5.63 -3.91 10.97
N SER A 114 5.64 -4.69 9.88
CA SER A 114 4.83 -5.91 9.74
C SER A 114 5.25 -7.00 10.71
N ARG A 115 6.56 -7.25 10.87
CA ARG A 115 7.11 -8.21 11.85
C ARG A 115 6.70 -7.86 13.28
N GLU A 116 6.76 -6.57 13.61
CA GLU A 116 6.37 -6.07 14.93
C GLU A 116 4.89 -6.30 15.21
N VAL A 117 4.01 -6.12 14.21
CA VAL A 117 2.58 -6.44 14.33
C VAL A 117 2.39 -7.93 14.65
N ILE A 118 3.09 -8.83 13.95
CA ILE A 118 2.99 -10.27 14.21
C ILE A 118 3.53 -10.62 15.60
N ARG A 119 4.64 -10.01 16.02
CA ARG A 119 5.21 -10.21 17.36
C ARG A 119 4.22 -9.83 18.46
N ASP A 120 3.61 -8.66 18.34
CA ASP A 120 2.65 -8.17 19.34
C ASP A 120 1.35 -8.99 19.32
N ALA A 121 0.98 -9.56 18.18
CA ALA A 121 -0.19 -10.41 18.03
C ALA A 121 -0.01 -11.85 18.57
N GLN A 122 1.20 -12.28 18.95
CA GLN A 122 1.46 -13.65 19.40
C GLN A 122 0.57 -14.07 20.59
N VAL A 123 0.29 -13.14 21.50
CA VAL A 123 -0.60 -13.39 22.64
C VAL A 123 -2.00 -13.80 22.19
N VAL A 124 -2.53 -13.12 21.16
CA VAL A 124 -3.86 -13.40 20.60
C VAL A 124 -3.83 -14.64 19.70
N ILE A 125 -2.84 -14.73 18.79
CA ILE A 125 -2.69 -15.83 17.84
C ILE A 125 -2.60 -17.17 18.58
N ASN A 126 -1.80 -17.26 19.66
CA ASN A 126 -1.52 -18.49 20.38
C ASN A 126 -2.53 -18.83 21.48
N GLN A 127 -3.63 -18.06 21.60
CA GLN A 127 -4.64 -18.31 22.62
C GLN A 127 -5.47 -19.54 22.27
N ARG A 128 -5.59 -20.48 23.23
CA ARG A 128 -6.45 -21.66 23.15
C ARG A 128 -7.92 -21.33 23.50
N GLY A 129 -8.84 -22.17 23.03
CA GLY A 129 -10.25 -22.08 23.37
C GLY A 129 -11.03 -21.01 22.62
N ILE A 130 -10.37 -20.17 21.84
CA ILE A 130 -10.99 -19.11 21.03
C ILE A 130 -10.79 -19.43 19.56
N GLY A 131 -11.88 -19.64 18.82
CA GLY A 131 -11.84 -19.88 17.38
C GLY A 131 -11.56 -18.60 16.62
N TYR A 132 -12.45 -17.64 16.67
CA TYR A 132 -12.24 -16.35 15.98
C TYR A 132 -11.44 -15.38 16.86
N LYS A 133 -10.23 -15.01 16.40
CA LYS A 133 -9.30 -14.17 17.16
C LYS A 133 -9.25 -12.71 16.72
N ASN A 134 -10.05 -12.33 15.71
CA ASN A 134 -10.05 -10.98 15.15
C ASN A 134 -8.68 -10.50 14.62
N PHE A 135 -7.73 -11.42 14.44
CA PHE A 135 -6.46 -11.15 13.78
C PHE A 135 -6.56 -11.59 12.31
N ILE A 136 -7.26 -10.78 11.54
CA ILE A 136 -7.61 -10.99 10.13
C ILE A 136 -6.77 -10.10 9.22
N PRO A 137 -6.79 -10.29 7.89
CA PRO A 137 -6.05 -9.44 6.94
C PRO A 137 -6.27 -7.94 7.11
N ALA A 138 -7.51 -7.53 7.44
CA ALA A 138 -7.84 -6.13 7.68
C ALA A 138 -7.21 -5.58 8.97
N THR A 139 -7.19 -6.37 10.06
CA THR A 139 -6.56 -6.01 11.33
C THR A 139 -5.05 -5.84 11.16
N TYR A 140 -4.39 -6.83 10.52
CA TYR A 140 -2.98 -6.73 10.18
C TYR A 140 -2.69 -5.48 9.34
N GLY A 141 -3.42 -5.27 8.25
CA GLY A 141 -3.20 -4.16 7.33
C GLY A 141 -3.32 -2.79 8.02
N SER A 142 -4.34 -2.60 8.88
CA SER A 142 -4.50 -1.36 9.66
C SER A 142 -3.34 -1.13 10.64
N GLN A 143 -2.88 -2.18 11.32
CA GLN A 143 -1.81 -2.06 12.31
C GLN A 143 -0.45 -1.84 11.65
N ALA A 144 -0.13 -2.58 10.59
CA ALA A 144 1.14 -2.45 9.87
C ALA A 144 1.27 -1.09 9.19
N SER A 145 0.22 -0.64 8.50
CA SER A 145 0.21 0.68 7.86
C SER A 145 0.32 1.84 8.87
N ALA A 146 -0.39 1.76 9.99
CA ALA A 146 -0.31 2.78 11.03
C ALA A 146 1.08 2.85 11.68
N ARG A 147 1.70 1.69 11.93
CA ARG A 147 3.04 1.60 12.51
C ARG A 147 4.10 2.13 11.54
N PHE A 148 4.03 1.71 10.27
CA PHE A 148 4.89 2.23 9.22
C PHE A 148 4.78 3.74 9.07
N SER A 149 3.56 4.29 8.99
CA SER A 149 3.33 5.73 8.80
C SER A 149 3.80 6.62 9.95
N LYS A 150 3.99 6.06 11.15
CA LYS A 150 4.60 6.78 12.28
C LYS A 150 6.11 6.93 12.14
N ALA A 151 6.77 6.00 11.46
CA ALA A 151 8.22 5.98 11.30
C ALA A 151 8.68 6.58 9.98
N ALA A 152 7.81 6.66 8.98
CA ALA A 152 8.11 7.13 7.64
C ALA A 152 7.43 8.48 7.34
N HIS A 153 8.04 9.26 6.42
CA HIS A 153 7.44 10.50 5.90
C HIS A 153 6.33 10.23 4.86
N VAL A 154 6.02 8.97 4.61
CA VAL A 154 5.00 8.51 3.66
C VAL A 154 3.85 7.90 4.46
N ARG A 155 2.62 8.33 4.18
CA ARG A 155 1.43 7.77 4.79
C ARG A 155 0.95 6.59 3.98
N LEU A 156 0.84 5.44 4.63
CA LEU A 156 0.23 4.21 4.11
C LEU A 156 -1.04 3.93 4.89
N LYS A 157 -2.14 3.58 4.20
CA LYS A 157 -3.44 3.33 4.84
C LYS A 157 -4.22 2.31 3.99
N GLN A 158 -5.02 1.48 4.63
CA GLN A 158 -6.12 0.80 3.96
C GLN A 158 -7.44 1.52 4.26
N THR A 159 -8.35 1.55 3.29
CA THR A 159 -9.62 2.26 3.38
C THR A 159 -10.73 1.53 2.65
N ALA A 160 -11.98 1.83 2.97
CA ALA A 160 -13.17 1.33 2.27
C ALA A 160 -14.30 2.36 2.36
N ILE A 161 -15.32 2.26 1.51
CA ILE A 161 -16.45 3.21 1.52
C ILE A 161 -17.21 3.15 2.86
N GLN A 162 -17.41 1.95 3.39
CA GLN A 162 -18.09 1.71 4.67
C GLN A 162 -17.27 0.70 5.48
N PRO A 163 -16.16 1.11 6.10
CA PRO A 163 -15.32 0.20 6.82
C PRO A 163 -15.96 -0.17 8.17
N ARG A 164 -15.87 -1.43 8.57
CA ARG A 164 -16.25 -1.88 9.92
C ARG A 164 -15.34 -1.29 11.02
N ASN A 165 -14.09 -0.96 10.67
CA ASN A 165 -13.16 -0.28 11.55
C ASN A 165 -13.12 1.21 11.20
N PRO A 166 -13.55 2.14 12.10
CA PRO A 166 -13.55 3.58 11.83
C PRO A 166 -12.18 4.17 11.46
N LYS A 167 -11.08 3.53 11.88
CA LYS A 167 -9.73 3.97 11.49
C LYS A 167 -9.45 3.84 10.00
N ASN A 168 -10.27 3.07 9.29
CA ASN A 168 -10.18 2.85 7.86
C ASN A 168 -11.17 3.73 7.06
N GLU A 169 -11.84 4.70 7.69
CA GLU A 169 -12.71 5.65 7.00
C GLU A 169 -11.92 6.43 5.94
N PRO A 170 -12.49 6.59 4.72
CA PRO A 170 -11.83 7.33 3.65
C PRO A 170 -11.85 8.83 3.94
N ASP A 171 -10.80 9.54 3.54
CA ASP A 171 -10.88 10.99 3.38
C ASP A 171 -11.67 11.35 2.09
N GLU A 172 -11.92 12.64 1.84
CA GLU A 172 -12.71 13.09 0.69
C GLU A 172 -12.16 12.61 -0.65
N TYR A 173 -10.84 12.64 -0.82
CA TYR A 173 -10.18 12.13 -2.03
C TYR A 173 -10.36 10.61 -2.16
N GLU A 174 -10.05 9.86 -1.10
CA GLU A 174 -10.20 8.41 -1.06
C GLU A 174 -11.65 8.00 -1.35
N ALA A 175 -12.63 8.69 -0.76
CA ALA A 175 -14.05 8.43 -0.99
C ALA A 175 -14.45 8.67 -2.45
N SER A 176 -13.96 9.75 -3.06
CA SER A 176 -14.23 10.06 -4.46
C SER A 176 -13.64 9.01 -5.41
N VAL A 177 -12.39 8.59 -5.18
CA VAL A 177 -11.73 7.54 -5.98
C VAL A 177 -12.41 6.19 -5.79
N LEU A 178 -12.75 5.80 -4.54
CA LEU A 178 -13.47 4.55 -4.28
C LEU A 178 -14.85 4.52 -4.97
N LYS A 179 -15.59 5.61 -4.94
CA LYS A 179 -16.86 5.75 -5.65
C LYS A 179 -16.68 5.64 -7.16
N TRP A 180 -15.62 6.25 -7.70
CA TRP A 180 -15.28 6.18 -9.11
C TRP A 180 -14.90 4.74 -9.53
N LEU A 181 -14.11 4.02 -8.72
CA LEU A 181 -13.72 2.63 -8.94
C LEU A 181 -14.92 1.67 -8.86
N SER A 182 -15.84 1.87 -7.90
CA SER A 182 -17.01 1.00 -7.71
C SER A 182 -18.00 1.04 -8.88
N ALA A 183 -17.99 2.12 -9.67
CA ALA A 183 -18.85 2.28 -10.85
C ALA A 183 -18.23 1.69 -12.13
N ARG A 184 -17.05 1.04 -12.05
CA ARG A 184 -16.31 0.56 -13.23
C ARG A 184 -16.01 -0.93 -13.14
N PRO A 185 -15.81 -1.60 -14.28
CA PRO A 185 -15.26 -2.95 -14.30
C PRO A 185 -13.86 -2.97 -13.63
N ARG A 186 -13.49 -4.12 -13.09
CA ARG A 186 -12.18 -4.35 -12.48
C ARG A 186 -11.04 -4.27 -13.53
N ALA A 187 -10.71 -3.05 -13.97
CA ALA A 187 -9.72 -2.80 -15.01
C ALA A 187 -8.49 -2.03 -14.52
N GLU A 188 -8.64 -1.24 -13.45
CA GLU A 188 -7.59 -0.35 -13.00
C GLU A 188 -6.68 -1.04 -11.97
N ALA A 189 -5.37 -1.05 -12.25
CA ALA A 189 -4.38 -1.58 -11.31
C ALA A 189 -4.16 -0.60 -10.13
N TYR A 190 -4.26 0.69 -10.37
CA TYR A 190 -4.17 1.77 -9.38
C TYR A 190 -4.58 3.11 -10.02
N VAL A 191 -4.93 4.08 -9.16
CA VAL A 191 -5.14 5.49 -9.53
C VAL A 191 -4.01 6.30 -8.90
N SER A 192 -3.41 7.22 -9.67
CA SER A 192 -2.33 8.09 -9.23
C SER A 192 -2.64 9.53 -9.60
N GLU A 193 -2.55 10.44 -8.63
CA GLU A 193 -2.84 11.86 -8.81
C GLU A 193 -1.92 12.73 -7.96
N LEU A 194 -1.59 13.90 -8.50
CA LEU A 194 -0.92 14.98 -7.76
C LEU A 194 -1.99 15.91 -7.17
N THR A 195 -1.92 16.12 -5.87
CA THR A 195 -2.77 17.04 -5.11
C THR A 195 -1.94 18.15 -4.48
N GLU A 196 -2.57 19.11 -3.83
CA GLU A 196 -1.89 20.22 -3.15
C GLU A 196 -0.92 20.99 -4.05
N GLU A 197 -1.41 21.44 -5.20
CA GLU A 197 -0.62 22.18 -6.21
C GLU A 197 0.59 21.38 -6.71
N GLY A 198 0.46 20.06 -6.79
CA GLY A 198 1.51 19.18 -7.30
C GLY A 198 2.58 18.78 -6.32
N ARG A 199 2.39 19.10 -5.02
CA ARG A 199 3.38 18.79 -3.96
C ARG A 199 3.14 17.44 -3.27
N THR A 200 1.97 16.84 -3.43
CA THR A 200 1.62 15.58 -2.80
C THR A 200 1.15 14.58 -3.84
N LEU A 201 1.81 13.43 -3.88
CA LEU A 201 1.39 12.30 -4.69
C LEU A 201 0.42 11.44 -3.88
N ARG A 202 -0.73 11.13 -4.47
CA ARG A 202 -1.72 10.19 -3.92
C ARG A 202 -1.83 8.99 -4.86
N VAL A 203 -1.61 7.78 -4.34
CA VAL A 203 -1.78 6.52 -5.07
C VAL A 203 -2.82 5.69 -4.34
N VAL A 204 -3.82 5.20 -5.08
CA VAL A 204 -4.92 4.37 -4.58
C VAL A 204 -4.91 3.06 -5.35
N MET A 205 -4.61 1.95 -4.68
CA MET A 205 -4.61 0.61 -5.24
C MET A 205 -5.87 -0.14 -4.76
N PRO A 206 -6.83 -0.48 -5.65
CA PRO A 206 -8.06 -1.14 -5.27
C PRO A 206 -7.81 -2.55 -4.71
N ILE A 207 -8.64 -2.94 -3.76
CA ILE A 207 -8.74 -4.29 -3.22
C ILE A 207 -10.12 -4.81 -3.58
N TYR A 208 -10.19 -6.05 -4.04
CA TYR A 208 -11.44 -6.72 -4.39
C TYR A 208 -11.69 -7.91 -3.48
N TYR A 209 -12.97 -8.20 -3.21
CA TYR A 209 -13.34 -9.39 -2.45
C TYR A 209 -12.91 -10.65 -3.20
N ALA A 210 -12.12 -11.50 -2.54
CA ALA A 210 -11.87 -12.86 -2.93
C ALA A 210 -12.91 -13.80 -2.31
N LYS A 211 -12.97 -15.04 -2.76
CA LYS A 211 -13.93 -16.04 -2.29
C LYS A 211 -13.92 -16.19 -0.75
N ASP A 212 -12.74 -16.20 -0.14
CA ASP A 212 -12.58 -16.40 1.30
C ASP A 212 -13.10 -15.19 2.12
N CYS A 213 -13.13 -14.00 1.53
CA CYS A 213 -13.71 -12.81 2.16
C CYS A 213 -15.23 -12.93 2.36
N LEU A 214 -15.91 -13.72 1.52
CA LEU A 214 -17.37 -13.83 1.51
C LEU A 214 -17.92 -14.61 2.71
N ALA A 215 -17.08 -15.33 3.46
CA ALA A 215 -17.48 -15.93 4.72
C ALA A 215 -18.04 -14.89 5.70
N CYS A 216 -17.45 -13.68 5.71
CA CYS A 216 -17.87 -12.56 6.55
C CYS A 216 -18.63 -11.46 5.78
N HIS A 217 -18.39 -11.28 4.49
CA HIS A 217 -18.92 -10.15 3.71
C HIS A 217 -19.94 -10.54 2.64
N GLY A 218 -20.17 -11.86 2.44
CA GLY A 218 -21.02 -12.38 1.37
C GLY A 218 -22.51 -12.44 1.69
N GLU A 219 -23.18 -13.38 1.04
CA GLU A 219 -24.60 -13.67 1.22
C GLU A 219 -24.85 -14.69 2.36
N PRO A 220 -26.05 -14.74 2.99
CA PRO A 220 -27.15 -13.78 2.80
C PRO A 220 -26.86 -12.45 3.51
N LYS A 221 -27.23 -11.33 2.87
CA LYS A 221 -27.10 -10.00 3.48
C LYS A 221 -27.90 -9.91 4.77
N GLY A 222 -27.28 -9.37 5.81
CA GLY A 222 -27.89 -9.17 7.12
C GLY A 222 -27.68 -10.33 8.10
N ASP A 223 -27.27 -11.52 7.65
CA ASP A 223 -26.87 -12.62 8.53
C ASP A 223 -25.62 -12.22 9.32
N LEU A 224 -25.56 -12.61 10.59
CA LEU A 224 -24.39 -12.36 11.41
C LEU A 224 -23.24 -13.27 10.97
N ASP A 225 -22.09 -12.71 10.76
CA ASP A 225 -20.86 -13.45 10.56
C ASP A 225 -20.24 -13.93 11.89
N ILE A 226 -19.08 -14.61 11.81
CA ILE A 226 -18.37 -15.12 12.99
C ILE A 226 -17.92 -14.03 13.97
N SER A 227 -17.82 -12.78 13.52
CA SER A 227 -17.44 -11.62 14.34
C SER A 227 -18.64 -10.91 14.96
N GLY A 228 -19.87 -11.37 14.66
CA GLY A 228 -21.11 -10.75 15.09
C GLY A 228 -21.54 -9.52 14.29
N TYR A 229 -20.91 -9.25 13.16
CA TYR A 229 -21.34 -8.19 12.23
C TYR A 229 -22.30 -8.75 11.17
N PRO A 230 -23.30 -7.95 10.76
CA PRO A 230 -24.16 -8.33 9.65
C PRO A 230 -23.37 -8.30 8.32
N LYS A 231 -23.52 -9.38 7.56
CA LYS A 231 -22.93 -9.48 6.21
C LYS A 231 -23.50 -8.43 5.29
N GLU A 232 -22.64 -7.84 4.46
CA GLU A 232 -23.05 -6.77 3.54
C GLU A 232 -23.66 -7.30 2.24
N GLY A 233 -23.51 -8.58 1.90
CA GLY A 233 -24.02 -9.23 0.69
C GLY A 233 -23.16 -9.01 -0.54
N HIS A 234 -21.85 -8.85 -0.35
CA HIS A 234 -20.89 -8.70 -1.45
C HIS A 234 -20.65 -10.00 -2.21
N LYS A 235 -20.17 -9.86 -3.43
CA LYS A 235 -19.78 -10.96 -4.32
C LYS A 235 -18.28 -10.94 -4.59
N GLU A 236 -17.76 -12.07 -5.03
CA GLU A 236 -16.38 -12.14 -5.50
C GLU A 236 -16.15 -11.16 -6.65
N GLY A 237 -15.07 -10.37 -6.53
CA GLY A 237 -14.73 -9.33 -7.50
C GLY A 237 -15.34 -7.97 -7.24
N ASP A 238 -16.28 -7.83 -6.29
CA ASP A 238 -16.75 -6.51 -5.85
C ASP A 238 -15.60 -5.72 -5.20
N LEU A 239 -15.64 -4.39 -5.29
CA LEU A 239 -14.67 -3.51 -4.65
C LEU A 239 -14.78 -3.62 -3.13
N ALA A 240 -13.76 -4.13 -2.47
CA ALA A 240 -13.71 -4.24 -1.01
C ALA A 240 -13.15 -2.98 -0.34
N GLY A 241 -12.37 -2.19 -1.08
CA GLY A 241 -11.70 -0.99 -0.59
C GLY A 241 -10.43 -0.71 -1.37
N ALA A 242 -9.45 -0.06 -0.74
CA ALA A 242 -8.16 0.21 -1.33
C ALA A 242 -7.03 0.26 -0.29
N ILE A 243 -5.79 0.10 -0.78
CA ILE A 243 -4.58 0.54 -0.08
C ILE A 243 -4.18 1.87 -0.69
N THR A 244 -3.98 2.89 0.15
CA THR A 244 -3.63 4.23 -0.27
C THR A 244 -2.26 4.63 0.25
N VAL A 245 -1.51 5.33 -0.60
CA VAL A 245 -0.21 5.90 -0.26
C VAL A 245 -0.25 7.39 -0.55
N THR A 246 0.17 8.19 0.44
CA THR A 246 0.31 9.64 0.30
C THR A 246 1.78 9.99 0.54
N ALA A 247 2.45 10.51 -0.46
CA ALA A 247 3.87 10.85 -0.42
C ALA A 247 4.07 12.33 -0.77
N PRO A 248 4.76 13.13 0.07
CA PRO A 248 5.16 14.48 -0.31
C PRO A 248 6.19 14.42 -1.44
N LEU A 249 6.05 15.32 -2.43
CA LEU A 249 7.04 15.57 -3.47
C LEU A 249 7.73 16.90 -3.19
N GLY A 250 9.05 16.95 -3.34
CA GLY A 250 9.82 18.19 -3.13
C GLY A 250 10.24 18.41 -1.67
N ASN A 251 11.49 18.88 -1.51
CA ASN A 251 12.23 19.14 -0.27
C ASN A 251 12.77 17.89 0.44
N ARG A 252 13.81 17.32 -0.16
CA ARG A 252 14.91 16.69 0.62
C ARG A 252 16.00 17.69 0.93
#